data_3c9931c4be6a61ad0ee93e194313cf2d
#
_entry.id   3c9931c4be6a61ad0ee93e194313cf2d
#
_cell.length_a   1.000
_cell.length_b   1.000
_cell.length_c   1.000
_cell.angle_alpha   90.00
_cell.angle_beta   90.00
_cell.angle_gamma   90.00
#
_symmetry.space_group_name_H-M   'P 1'
#
loop_
_entity.id
_entity.type
_entity.pdbx_description
1 polymer ?
#
loop_
_entity_poly.entity_id
_entity_poly.type
_entity_poly.pdbx_seq_one_letter_code
_entity_poly.pdbx_strand_id
1 'polypeptide(L)' 'MHDHHDHHHHDHHHHHDVPVTVLLAHMAEHNHSHLHELEHLADHMEGDAKAKVLEAVKAYSEGNAKLAEALKLLEA' A
#
# COMPACT_ATOMS: atom_id res chain seq x y z
N MET A 1 15.96 12.45 -22.23
CA MET A 1 15.35 12.37 -21.97
C MET A 1 14.42 11.92 -21.88
N HIS A 2 14.48 11.84 -21.78
CA HIS A 2 13.64 11.58 -21.58
C HIS A 2 12.57 11.26 -21.41
N ASP A 3 12.35 11.03 -21.33
CA ASP A 3 11.39 10.89 -21.19
C ASP A 3 10.55 10.40 -20.96
N HIS A 4 10.62 10.27 -20.85
CA HIS A 4 9.81 9.88 -20.55
C HIS A 4 8.91 9.71 -20.19
N HIS A 5 8.90 9.80 -20.00
CA HIS A 5 8.00 9.84 -19.57
C HIS A 5 7.01 9.70 -19.70
N ASP A 6 7.20 9.82 -20.13
CA ASP A 6 6.13 9.76 -20.20
C ASP A 6 5.28 8.92 -20.27
N HIS A 7 5.28 8.44 -20.20
CA HIS A 7 4.49 7.74 -20.10
C HIS A 7 3.67 7.37 -19.40
N HIS A 8 3.44 7.39 -19.14
CA HIS A 8 2.76 7.16 -18.38
C HIS A 8 1.57 7.42 -18.12
N HIS A 9 1.35 7.76 -18.27
CA HIS A 9 0.25 8.36 -17.83
C HIS A 9 -1.05 7.90 -18.36
N HIS A 10 -1.27 7.57 -19.23
CA HIS A 10 -2.46 7.08 -19.86
C HIS A 10 -3.00 5.82 -19.27
N ASP A 11 -2.33 5.26 -18.35
CA ASP A 11 -2.79 4.06 -17.67
C ASP A 11 -4.03 4.26 -16.86
N HIS A 12 -4.37 5.48 -16.57
CA HIS A 12 -5.49 5.77 -15.69
C HIS A 12 -6.81 5.26 -16.22
N HIS A 13 -7.01 5.27 -17.50
CA HIS A 13 -8.31 4.88 -17.99
C HIS A 13 -8.59 3.41 -17.90
N HIS A 14 -7.58 2.61 -17.65
CA HIS A 14 -7.80 1.19 -17.47
C HIS A 14 -8.59 0.88 -16.22
N HIS A 15 -8.61 1.81 -15.30
CA HIS A 15 -9.32 1.60 -14.05
C HIS A 15 -10.81 1.45 -14.23
N HIS A 16 -11.35 1.99 -15.32
CA HIS A 16 -12.78 1.89 -15.59
C HIS A 16 -13.24 0.47 -15.84
N ASP A 17 -12.33 -0.38 -16.28
CA ASP A 17 -12.67 -1.75 -16.63
C ASP A 17 -12.39 -2.74 -15.53
N VAL A 18 -11.87 -2.28 -14.40
CA VAL A 18 -11.49 -3.16 -13.30
C VAL A 18 -12.44 -2.97 -12.13
N PRO A 19 -13.04 -4.06 -11.63
CA PRO A 19 -13.94 -3.94 -10.49
C PRO A 19 -13.24 -3.34 -9.27
N VAL A 20 -14.01 -2.59 -8.48
CA VAL A 20 -13.49 -1.96 -7.26
C VAL A 20 -12.91 -3.00 -6.31
N THR A 21 -13.55 -4.18 -6.22
CA THR A 21 -13.05 -5.23 -5.34
C THR A 21 -11.65 -5.68 -5.73
N VAL A 22 -11.38 -5.78 -7.03
CA VAL A 22 -10.05 -6.18 -7.51
C VAL A 22 -9.03 -5.09 -7.21
N LEU A 23 -9.39 -3.84 -7.43
CA LEU A 23 -8.49 -2.72 -7.16
C LEU A 23 -8.17 -2.64 -5.66
N LEU A 24 -9.19 -2.77 -4.81
CA LEU A 24 -8.99 -2.68 -3.38
C LEU A 24 -8.13 -3.84 -2.88
N ALA A 25 -8.38 -5.05 -3.36
CA ALA A 25 -7.58 -6.20 -2.98
C ALA A 25 -6.12 -6.00 -3.37
N HIS A 26 -5.89 -5.48 -4.57
CA HIS A 26 -4.54 -5.23 -5.04
C HIS A 26 -3.83 -4.18 -4.17
N MET A 27 -4.54 -3.11 -3.82
CA MET A 27 -3.95 -2.06 -2.98
C MET A 27 -3.63 -2.55 -1.57
N ALA A 28 -4.52 -3.37 -1.01
CA ALA A 28 -4.26 -3.91 0.33
C ALA A 28 -3.05 -4.82 0.32
N GLU A 29 -2.90 -5.64 -0.71
CA GLU A 29 -1.75 -6.52 -0.84
C GLU A 29 -0.47 -5.72 -1.05
N HIS A 30 -0.55 -4.69 -1.87
CA HIS A 30 0.59 -3.82 -2.12
C HIS A 30 1.04 -3.13 -0.84
N ASN A 31 0.08 -2.64 -0.05
CA ASN A 31 0.38 -2.02 1.23
C ASN A 31 1.06 -2.99 2.18
N HIS A 32 0.64 -4.25 2.15
CA HIS A 32 1.24 -5.28 2.99
C HIS A 32 2.71 -5.46 2.65
N SER A 33 3.05 -5.43 1.36
CA SER A 33 4.44 -5.52 0.93
C SER A 33 5.26 -4.35 1.45
N HIS A 34 4.70 -3.14 1.39
CA HIS A 34 5.39 -1.97 1.91
C HIS A 34 5.60 -2.05 3.41
N LEU A 35 4.65 -2.63 4.14
CA LEU A 35 4.81 -2.82 5.57
C LEU A 35 6.02 -3.70 5.88
N HIS A 36 6.18 -4.78 5.14
CA HIS A 36 7.36 -5.64 5.32
C HIS A 36 8.64 -4.89 5.03
N GLU A 37 8.65 -4.06 4.00
CA GLU A 37 9.83 -3.27 3.67
C GLU A 37 10.17 -2.29 4.78
N LEU A 38 9.15 -1.64 5.35
CA LEU A 38 9.37 -0.70 6.44
C LEU A 38 9.90 -1.40 7.69
N GLU A 39 9.36 -2.57 8.00
CA GLU A 39 9.84 -3.35 9.13
C GLU A 39 11.30 -3.73 8.95
N HIS A 40 11.65 -4.17 7.75
CA HIS A 40 13.02 -4.54 7.44
C HIS A 40 13.95 -3.33 7.57
N LEU A 41 13.49 -2.19 7.06
CA LEU A 41 14.27 -0.96 7.16
C LEU A 41 14.48 -0.57 8.62
N ALA A 42 13.44 -0.72 9.44
CA ALA A 42 13.53 -0.39 10.86
C ALA A 42 14.57 -1.24 11.59
N ASP A 43 14.81 -2.47 11.11
CA ASP A 43 15.82 -3.33 11.72
C ASP A 43 17.22 -2.74 11.60
N HIS A 44 17.43 -1.83 10.64
CA HIS A 44 18.71 -1.18 10.43
C HIS A 44 18.77 0.21 11.09
N MET A 45 17.76 0.54 11.87
CA MET A 45 17.67 1.83 12.52
C MET A 45 17.78 1.68 14.04
N GLU A 46 18.00 2.79 14.72
CA GLU A 46 18.13 2.79 16.17
C GLU A 46 17.44 4.00 16.78
N GLY A 47 17.18 3.91 18.07
CA GLY A 47 16.71 5.04 18.84
C GLY A 47 15.33 5.52 18.45
N ASP A 48 15.15 6.83 18.58
CA ASP A 48 13.84 7.42 18.34
C ASP A 48 13.35 7.29 16.91
N ALA A 49 14.29 7.29 15.96
CA ALA A 49 13.92 7.13 14.56
C ALA A 49 13.30 5.75 14.32
N LYS A 50 13.91 4.72 14.89
CA LYS A 50 13.36 3.37 14.78
C LYS A 50 11.97 3.30 15.41
N ALA A 51 11.84 3.89 16.61
CA ALA A 51 10.57 3.88 17.31
C ALA A 51 9.47 4.53 16.47
N LYS A 52 9.79 5.64 15.81
CA LYS A 52 8.81 6.33 14.98
C LYS A 52 8.41 5.52 13.75
N VAL A 53 9.37 4.85 13.13
CA VAL A 53 9.05 4.00 11.98
C VAL A 53 8.16 2.85 12.41
N LEU A 54 8.44 2.24 13.57
CA LEU A 54 7.60 1.16 14.06
C LEU A 54 6.20 1.61 14.42
N GLU A 55 6.05 2.84 14.93
CA GLU A 55 4.74 3.42 15.16
C GLU A 55 3.97 3.57 13.85
N ALA A 56 4.67 4.00 12.79
CA ALA A 56 4.06 4.14 11.49
C ALA A 56 3.63 2.79 10.95
N VAL A 57 4.47 1.77 11.12
CA VAL A 57 4.13 0.41 10.69
C VAL A 57 2.84 -0.05 11.36
N LYS A 58 2.73 0.21 12.66
CA LYS A 58 1.53 -0.18 13.37
C LYS A 58 0.28 0.52 12.83
N ALA A 59 0.39 1.83 12.58
CA ALA A 59 -0.72 2.60 12.07
C ALA A 59 -1.13 2.11 10.66
N TYR A 60 -0.15 1.84 9.81
CA TYR A 60 -0.40 1.28 8.49
C TYR A 60 -1.07 -0.08 8.58
N SER A 61 -0.59 -0.92 9.49
CA SER A 61 -1.14 -2.26 9.65
C SER A 61 -2.60 -2.20 10.06
N GLU A 62 -2.92 -1.30 10.98
CA GLU A 62 -4.30 -1.13 11.43
C GLU A 62 -5.18 -0.60 10.29
N GLY A 63 -4.65 0.35 9.52
CA GLY A 63 -5.38 0.88 8.37
C GLY A 63 -5.61 -0.20 7.32
N ASN A 64 -4.57 -1.00 7.05
CA ASN A 64 -4.70 -2.06 6.06
C ASN A 64 -5.70 -3.13 6.49
N ALA A 65 -5.79 -3.39 7.79
CA ALA A 65 -6.81 -4.32 8.31
C ALA A 65 -8.21 -3.79 8.02
N LYS A 66 -8.40 -2.48 8.10
CA LYS A 66 -9.69 -1.87 7.77
C LYS A 66 -10.01 -2.03 6.29
N LEU A 67 -9.00 -1.93 5.44
CA LEU A 67 -9.20 -2.15 4.01
C LEU A 67 -9.63 -3.58 3.74
N ALA A 68 -9.06 -4.54 4.46
CA ALA A 68 -9.46 -5.93 4.33
C ALA A 68 -10.91 -6.13 4.76
N GLU A 69 -11.33 -5.45 5.83
CA GLU A 69 -12.71 -5.49 6.28
C GLU A 69 -13.64 -4.91 5.23
N ALA A 70 -13.25 -3.78 4.63
CA ALA A 70 -14.04 -3.16 3.59
C ALA A 70 -14.19 -4.09 2.39
N LEU A 71 -13.12 -4.78 2.04
CA LEU A 71 -13.15 -5.72 0.93
C LEU A 71 -14.15 -6.84 1.19
N LYS A 72 -14.18 -7.37 2.40
CA LYS A 72 -15.15 -8.42 2.76
C LYS A 72 -16.57 -7.91 2.63
N LEU A 73 -16.82 -6.67 3.03
CA LEU A 73 -18.14 -6.09 2.91
C LEU A 73 -18.56 -5.94 1.46
N LEU A 74 -17.61 -5.57 0.60
CA LEU A 74 -17.89 -5.43 -0.82
C LEU A 74 -18.18 -6.77 -1.49
N GLU A 75 -17.58 -7.83 -0.97
CA GLU A 75 -17.75 -9.17 -1.54
C GLU A 75 -18.96 -9.91 -0.97
N ALA A 76 -19.55 -9.37 0.06
CA ALA A 76 -20.67 -10.04 0.75
C ALA A 76 -21.99 -10.01 -0.09
#